data_adcfc6d3082c785bae5d552dd7b3e7e6
#
_entry.id   adcfc6d3082c785bae5d552dd7b3e7e6
#
_cell.length_a   1.000
_cell.length_b   1.000
_cell.length_c   1.000
_cell.angle_alpha   90.00
_cell.angle_beta   90.00
_cell.angle_gamma   90.00
#
_symmetry.space_group_name_H-M   'P 1'
#
loop_
_entity.id
_entity.type
_entity.pdbx_description
1 polymer ?
#
loop_
_entity_poly.entity_id
_entity_poly.type
_entity_poly.pdbx_seq_one_letter_code
_entity_poly.pdbx_strand_id
1 'polypeptide(L)'
;QYYGPLDMREESIEGMFRIQDRQKINRIRDENGGNEYVRWMQYSDMTGKKISKETVEWMIEKRIRPLDMGESEKHMSPQKLMNYIKRQQKEQYPNLTAEKVLEEYEDYLNMCKACNKNMADEMVYRPRELKRRHDEVVVDQQQIQILKELESNAEGKEAYAQEMREKFPEAEGILKEIKSRYEYENEEYKIIVPNTLVDIVKEGRALHHCAGSSERYFDRIESRETYICFLRRQGAPGIPFYTIEVEPGGTIRQHRSYYDEEPGIEEIRVFLKEWQKAIRKRLTEEDRKLAKISKVKREANIAELKEKNNTRVLQGLAEDFLEAEELEAV
;
A
#
# COMPACT_ATOMS: atom_id res chain seq x y z
N GLN A 1 -7.75 5.00 30.49
CA GLN A 1 -9.15 5.17 30.96
C GLN A 1 -9.79 3.79 31.01
N TYR A 2 -10.41 3.46 32.14
CA TYR A 2 -11.01 2.12 32.35
C TYR A 2 -12.52 2.24 32.45
N TYR A 3 -13.21 1.76 31.43
CA TYR A 3 -14.67 1.59 31.41
C TYR A 3 -14.97 0.13 31.76
N GLY A 4 -15.06 -0.16 33.02
CA GLY A 4 -15.15 -1.54 33.52
C GLY A 4 -16.47 -1.85 34.23
N PRO A 5 -16.64 -3.08 34.70
CA PRO A 5 -17.76 -3.45 35.55
C PRO A 5 -17.74 -2.66 36.87
N LEU A 6 -18.83 -2.82 37.64
CA LEU A 6 -18.97 -2.20 38.95
C LEU A 6 -17.79 -2.56 39.87
N ASP A 7 -17.31 -1.60 40.65
CA ASP A 7 -16.32 -1.85 41.70
C ASP A 7 -17.02 -2.19 43.02
N MET A 8 -17.14 -3.46 43.30
CA MET A 8 -17.84 -3.97 44.47
C MET A 8 -17.09 -3.78 45.80
N ARG A 9 -15.88 -3.19 45.76
CA ARG A 9 -15.08 -2.83 46.97
C ARG A 9 -15.43 -1.46 47.51
N GLU A 10 -16.10 -0.66 46.71
CA GLU A 10 -16.52 0.68 47.07
C GLU A 10 -17.79 0.64 47.95
N GLU A 11 -17.84 1.56 48.94
CA GLU A 11 -18.96 1.62 49.89
C GLU A 11 -20.11 2.52 49.39
N SER A 12 -19.79 3.46 48.48
CA SER A 12 -20.76 4.37 47.89
C SER A 12 -21.27 3.88 46.55
N ILE A 13 -22.52 4.19 46.19
CA ILE A 13 -23.09 3.89 44.90
C ILE A 13 -22.30 4.58 43.77
N GLU A 14 -21.90 5.80 43.99
CA GLU A 14 -21.08 6.60 43.08
C GLU A 14 -19.73 5.94 42.83
N GLY A 15 -19.07 5.44 43.89
CA GLY A 15 -17.82 4.69 43.81
C GLY A 15 -18.01 3.36 43.06
N MET A 16 -19.04 2.57 43.41
CA MET A 16 -19.33 1.29 42.73
C MET A 16 -19.50 1.46 41.22
N PHE A 17 -20.28 2.47 40.80
CA PHE A 17 -20.51 2.76 39.38
C PHE A 17 -19.37 3.52 38.72
N ARG A 18 -18.46 4.12 39.50
CA ARG A 18 -17.43 5.09 39.01
C ARG A 18 -18.04 6.24 38.22
N ILE A 19 -19.21 6.71 38.68
CA ILE A 19 -19.99 7.81 38.09
C ILE A 19 -20.31 8.78 39.24
N GLN A 20 -19.93 10.06 39.09
CA GLN A 20 -20.18 11.09 40.09
C GLN A 20 -21.61 11.66 39.96
N ASP A 21 -22.15 11.69 38.76
CA ASP A 21 -23.47 12.23 38.49
C ASP A 21 -24.58 11.20 38.80
N ARG A 22 -25.28 11.43 39.92
CA ARG A 22 -26.42 10.59 40.34
C ARG A 22 -27.55 10.50 39.29
N GLN A 23 -27.73 11.50 38.49
CA GLN A 23 -28.79 11.45 37.44
C GLN A 23 -28.43 10.36 36.42
N LYS A 24 -27.16 10.16 36.10
CA LYS A 24 -26.70 9.10 35.21
C LYS A 24 -26.87 7.72 35.83
N ILE A 25 -26.62 7.59 37.14
CA ILE A 25 -26.86 6.34 37.86
C ILE A 25 -28.35 5.99 37.87
N ASN A 26 -29.22 6.98 38.18
CA ASN A 26 -30.66 6.78 38.13
C ASN A 26 -31.12 6.39 36.71
N ARG A 27 -30.56 6.99 35.69
CA ARG A 27 -30.84 6.65 34.29
C ARG A 27 -30.49 5.19 33.95
N ILE A 28 -29.35 4.66 34.46
CA ILE A 28 -28.99 3.24 34.29
C ILE A 28 -30.11 2.33 34.84
N ARG A 29 -30.61 2.67 36.06
CA ARG A 29 -31.71 1.92 36.69
C ARG A 29 -33.02 2.05 35.90
N ASP A 30 -33.41 3.25 35.58
CA ASP A 30 -34.70 3.58 34.96
C ASP A 30 -34.79 2.99 33.53
N GLU A 31 -33.66 2.91 32.83
CA GLU A 31 -33.57 2.29 31.51
C GLU A 31 -33.30 0.77 31.55
N ASN A 32 -33.21 0.19 32.77
CA ASN A 32 -32.87 -1.22 32.97
C ASN A 32 -31.60 -1.63 32.23
N GLY A 33 -30.59 -0.76 32.23
CA GLY A 33 -29.36 -0.85 31.46
C GLY A 33 -28.41 -1.93 32.02
N GLY A 34 -27.84 -2.72 31.12
CA GLY A 34 -26.80 -3.70 31.45
C GLY A 34 -25.39 -3.10 31.51
N ASN A 35 -24.39 -3.95 31.59
CA ASN A 35 -22.98 -3.55 31.70
C ASN A 35 -22.54 -2.58 30.61
N GLU A 36 -22.98 -2.75 29.40
CA GLU A 36 -22.60 -1.86 28.26
C GLU A 36 -23.20 -0.45 28.45
N TYR A 37 -24.42 -0.37 29.00
CA TYR A 37 -25.05 0.91 29.31
C TYR A 37 -24.26 1.63 30.43
N VAL A 38 -23.81 0.90 31.45
CA VAL A 38 -22.94 1.44 32.50
C VAL A 38 -21.66 2.04 31.92
N ARG A 39 -21.00 1.35 30.99
CA ARG A 39 -19.78 1.85 30.31
C ARG A 39 -20.04 3.17 29.58
N TRP A 40 -21.17 3.30 28.90
CA TRP A 40 -21.54 4.54 28.21
C TRP A 40 -21.85 5.69 29.20
N MET A 41 -22.43 5.38 30.36
CA MET A 41 -22.66 6.39 31.39
C MET A 41 -21.36 6.81 32.09
N GLN A 42 -20.46 5.87 32.34
CA GLN A 42 -19.09 6.16 32.83
C GLN A 42 -18.35 7.07 31.83
N TYR A 43 -18.39 6.75 30.56
CA TYR A 43 -17.80 7.57 29.50
C TYR A 43 -18.41 9.00 29.51
N SER A 44 -19.73 9.10 29.56
CA SER A 44 -20.43 10.39 29.62
C SER A 44 -20.02 11.21 30.86
N ASP A 45 -19.81 10.56 32.01
CA ASP A 45 -19.40 11.21 33.25
C ASP A 45 -17.97 11.71 33.17
N MET A 46 -17.04 10.85 32.73
CA MET A 46 -15.61 11.18 32.62
C MET A 46 -15.32 12.26 31.58
N THR A 47 -16.04 12.27 30.46
CA THR A 47 -15.78 13.19 29.33
C THR A 47 -16.62 14.46 29.42
N GLY A 48 -17.68 14.47 30.25
CA GLY A 48 -18.69 15.53 30.26
C GLY A 48 -19.60 15.56 29.03
N LYS A 49 -19.43 14.63 28.08
CA LYS A 49 -20.25 14.58 26.86
C LYS A 49 -21.62 14.01 27.16
N LYS A 50 -22.67 14.76 26.80
CA LYS A 50 -24.05 14.28 26.90
C LYS A 50 -24.36 13.29 25.80
N ILE A 51 -24.98 12.15 26.15
CA ILE A 51 -25.36 11.10 25.19
C ILE A 51 -26.85 10.82 25.33
N SER A 52 -27.58 10.85 24.22
CA SER A 52 -28.99 10.50 24.20
C SER A 52 -29.22 9.00 24.44
N LYS A 53 -30.40 8.63 24.91
CA LYS A 53 -30.84 7.24 25.05
C LYS A 53 -30.68 6.47 23.73
N GLU A 54 -31.23 7.04 22.66
CA GLU A 54 -31.15 6.47 21.30
C GLU A 54 -29.72 6.17 20.86
N THR A 55 -28.78 7.09 21.15
CA THR A 55 -27.39 6.88 20.81
C THR A 55 -26.77 5.71 21.57
N VAL A 56 -27.03 5.63 22.88
CA VAL A 56 -26.51 4.55 23.72
C VAL A 56 -27.07 3.20 23.26
N GLU A 57 -28.37 3.10 23.04
CA GLU A 57 -29.04 1.87 22.60
C GLU A 57 -28.50 1.42 21.23
N TRP A 58 -28.34 2.35 20.30
CA TRP A 58 -27.80 2.03 18.99
C TRP A 58 -26.33 1.56 19.09
N MET A 59 -25.49 2.22 19.88
CA MET A 59 -24.09 1.81 20.06
C MET A 59 -24.01 0.39 20.64
N ILE A 60 -24.83 0.10 21.65
CA ILE A 60 -24.91 -1.23 22.26
C ILE A 60 -25.39 -2.29 21.24
N GLU A 61 -26.45 -1.99 20.50
CA GLU A 61 -26.99 -2.87 19.46
C GLU A 61 -25.91 -3.21 18.40
N LYS A 62 -25.12 -2.22 18.01
CA LYS A 62 -24.05 -2.37 17.03
C LYS A 62 -22.72 -2.84 17.61
N ARG A 63 -22.68 -3.19 18.90
CA ARG A 63 -21.50 -3.67 19.65
C ARG A 63 -20.34 -2.66 19.70
N ILE A 64 -20.64 -1.38 19.55
CA ILE A 64 -19.67 -0.30 19.66
C ILE A 64 -19.54 0.11 21.12
N ARG A 65 -18.33 0.08 21.65
CA ARG A 65 -17.99 0.47 23.02
C ARG A 65 -17.29 1.83 23.03
N PRO A 66 -17.28 2.55 24.16
CA PRO A 66 -16.52 3.79 24.28
C PRO A 66 -15.04 3.67 23.88
N LEU A 67 -14.42 2.52 24.15
CA LEU A 67 -13.00 2.26 23.82
C LEU A 67 -12.74 2.06 22.32
N ASP A 68 -13.75 1.75 21.55
CA ASP A 68 -13.64 1.57 20.10
C ASP A 68 -13.60 2.92 19.37
N MET A 69 -13.94 4.03 20.10
CA MET A 69 -13.77 5.39 19.62
C MET A 69 -12.36 5.90 19.95
N GLY A 70 -11.43 5.75 19.03
CA GLY A 70 -10.06 6.18 19.19
C GLY A 70 -9.85 7.66 18.85
N GLU A 71 -9.40 7.94 17.64
CA GLU A 71 -9.16 9.30 17.16
C GLU A 71 -10.47 10.06 16.90
N SER A 72 -11.54 9.37 16.47
CA SER A 72 -12.85 9.96 16.19
C SER A 72 -13.47 10.68 17.38
N GLU A 73 -13.19 10.22 18.62
CA GLU A 73 -13.67 10.85 19.86
C GLU A 73 -13.23 12.31 19.97
N LYS A 74 -12.07 12.66 19.44
CA LYS A 74 -11.51 14.01 19.50
C LYS A 74 -12.22 14.99 18.59
N HIS A 75 -12.86 14.47 17.54
CA HIS A 75 -13.46 15.28 16.47
C HIS A 75 -14.99 15.31 16.51
N MET A 76 -15.61 14.27 17.04
CA MET A 76 -17.07 14.17 17.03
C MET A 76 -17.64 13.73 18.38
N SER A 77 -18.87 14.20 18.67
CA SER A 77 -19.66 13.62 19.76
C SER A 77 -20.19 12.23 19.35
N PRO A 78 -20.53 11.34 20.29
CA PRO A 78 -21.10 10.02 19.99
C PRO A 78 -22.32 10.08 19.08
N GLN A 79 -23.18 11.08 19.24
CA GLN A 79 -24.35 11.28 18.39
C GLN A 79 -23.97 11.60 16.93
N LYS A 80 -22.99 12.47 16.74
CA LYS A 80 -22.49 12.82 15.39
C LYS A 80 -21.78 11.61 14.75
N LEU A 81 -21.02 10.86 15.53
CA LEU A 81 -20.36 9.64 15.07
C LEU A 81 -21.38 8.59 14.64
N MET A 82 -22.41 8.31 15.47
CA MET A 82 -23.50 7.40 15.11
C MET A 82 -24.10 7.76 13.74
N ASN A 83 -24.46 9.04 13.55
CA ASN A 83 -25.06 9.50 12.30
C ASN A 83 -24.11 9.36 11.12
N TYR A 84 -22.83 9.63 11.35
CA TYR A 84 -21.78 9.47 10.33
C TYR A 84 -21.62 8.00 9.92
N ILE A 85 -21.47 7.09 10.88
CA ILE A 85 -21.32 5.66 10.61
C ILE A 85 -22.56 5.08 9.91
N LYS A 86 -23.78 5.43 10.36
CA LYS A 86 -25.04 5.04 9.68
C LYS A 86 -25.04 5.44 8.20
N ARG A 87 -24.59 6.66 7.90
CA ARG A 87 -24.52 7.15 6.52
C ARG A 87 -23.45 6.39 5.71
N GLN A 88 -22.23 6.26 6.23
CA GLN A 88 -21.14 5.57 5.53
C GLN A 88 -21.49 4.10 5.29
N GLN A 89 -22.08 3.42 6.27
CA GLN A 89 -22.54 2.04 6.12
C GLN A 89 -23.54 1.92 4.96
N LYS A 90 -24.54 2.81 4.91
CA LYS A 90 -25.55 2.78 3.86
C LYS A 90 -24.99 3.10 2.47
N GLU A 91 -24.14 4.11 2.37
CA GLU A 91 -23.70 4.68 1.08
C GLU A 91 -22.44 4.01 0.52
N GLN A 92 -21.49 3.61 1.38
CA GLN A 92 -20.15 3.16 0.97
C GLN A 92 -19.86 1.70 1.34
N TYR A 93 -20.47 1.20 2.44
CA TYR A 93 -20.13 -0.11 3.01
C TYR A 93 -21.37 -0.97 3.30
N PRO A 94 -22.26 -1.22 2.31
CA PRO A 94 -23.55 -1.89 2.57
C PRO A 94 -23.40 -3.32 3.12
N ASN A 95 -22.27 -3.95 2.90
CA ASN A 95 -21.98 -5.32 3.33
C ASN A 95 -21.21 -5.42 4.66
N LEU A 96 -20.80 -4.30 5.25
CA LEU A 96 -20.07 -4.28 6.52
C LEU A 96 -21.02 -3.99 7.70
N THR A 97 -20.66 -4.48 8.88
CA THR A 97 -21.31 -4.08 10.12
C THR A 97 -20.91 -2.66 10.51
N ALA A 98 -21.72 -1.98 11.34
CA ALA A 98 -21.39 -0.63 11.82
C ALA A 98 -20.07 -0.60 12.61
N GLU A 99 -19.79 -1.66 13.38
CA GLU A 99 -18.51 -1.84 14.08
C GLU A 99 -17.34 -1.84 13.09
N LYS A 100 -17.42 -2.60 12.00
CA LYS A 100 -16.39 -2.65 10.96
C LYS A 100 -16.23 -1.32 10.22
N VAL A 101 -17.32 -0.60 9.96
CA VAL A 101 -17.25 0.74 9.38
C VAL A 101 -16.55 1.72 10.33
N LEU A 102 -16.75 1.57 11.65
CA LEU A 102 -16.02 2.37 12.63
C LEU A 102 -14.51 2.02 12.64
N GLU A 103 -14.15 0.73 12.57
CA GLU A 103 -12.75 0.31 12.45
C GLU A 103 -12.07 0.94 11.22
N GLU A 104 -12.69 0.86 10.04
CA GLU A 104 -12.21 1.50 8.80
C GLU A 104 -12.05 3.03 8.97
N TYR A 105 -12.99 3.65 9.68
CA TYR A 105 -12.93 5.07 9.93
C TYR A 105 -11.81 5.46 10.91
N GLU A 106 -11.62 4.71 11.99
CA GLU A 106 -10.52 4.93 12.93
C GLU A 106 -9.15 4.71 12.25
N ASP A 107 -9.04 3.69 11.40
CA ASP A 107 -7.83 3.43 10.62
C ASP A 107 -7.52 4.60 9.67
N TYR A 108 -8.52 5.08 8.94
CA TYR A 108 -8.41 6.28 8.11
C TYR A 108 -7.89 7.50 8.90
N LEU A 109 -8.46 7.79 10.08
CA LEU A 109 -8.05 8.93 10.91
C LEU A 109 -6.60 8.77 11.40
N ASN A 110 -6.22 7.58 11.82
CA ASN A 110 -4.85 7.29 12.25
C ASN A 110 -3.85 7.47 11.12
N MET A 111 -4.18 7.01 9.91
CA MET A 111 -3.35 7.22 8.72
C MET A 111 -3.28 8.72 8.34
N CYS A 112 -4.38 9.45 8.37
CA CYS A 112 -4.39 10.90 8.15
C CYS A 112 -3.41 11.62 9.10
N LYS A 113 -3.43 11.24 10.37
CA LYS A 113 -2.53 11.77 11.39
C LYS A 113 -1.07 11.41 11.11
N ALA A 114 -0.79 10.15 10.74
CA ALA A 114 0.54 9.69 10.37
C ALA A 114 1.09 10.41 9.13
N CYS A 115 0.22 10.78 8.19
CA CYS A 115 0.54 11.57 7.01
C CYS A 115 0.52 13.09 7.25
N ASN A 116 0.44 13.55 8.52
CA ASN A 116 0.39 14.97 8.89
C ASN A 116 -0.74 15.77 8.20
N LYS A 117 -1.88 15.13 7.91
CA LYS A 117 -3.05 15.85 7.39
C LYS A 117 -3.60 16.83 8.45
N ASN A 118 -4.23 17.89 8.03
CA ASN A 118 -4.84 18.85 8.94
C ASN A 118 -6.09 18.27 9.63
N MET A 119 -5.91 17.67 10.80
CA MET A 119 -6.99 17.04 11.56
C MET A 119 -8.00 18.02 12.17
N ALA A 120 -7.80 19.34 12.04
CA ALA A 120 -8.80 20.34 12.38
C ALA A 120 -9.79 20.64 11.25
N ASP A 121 -9.49 20.21 10.02
CA ASP A 121 -10.35 20.38 8.85
C ASP A 121 -11.45 19.31 8.83
N GLU A 122 -12.71 19.76 8.80
CA GLU A 122 -13.86 18.86 8.75
C GLU A 122 -13.85 17.94 7.53
N MET A 123 -13.33 18.39 6.39
CA MET A 123 -13.22 17.58 5.17
C MET A 123 -12.21 16.43 5.36
N VAL A 124 -11.26 16.56 6.28
CA VAL A 124 -10.30 15.53 6.62
C VAL A 124 -10.89 14.57 7.66
N TYR A 125 -11.34 15.08 8.84
CA TYR A 125 -11.81 14.18 9.89
C TYR A 125 -13.23 13.64 9.66
N ARG A 126 -14.04 14.20 8.74
CA ARG A 126 -15.40 13.73 8.41
C ARG A 126 -15.66 13.70 6.90
N PRO A 127 -14.91 12.94 6.12
CA PRO A 127 -15.08 12.90 4.68
C PRO A 127 -16.46 12.40 4.27
N ARG A 128 -16.96 12.91 3.16
CA ARG A 128 -18.24 12.46 2.61
C ARG A 128 -18.14 11.02 2.09
N GLU A 129 -17.06 10.72 1.39
CA GLU A 129 -16.77 9.42 0.76
C GLU A 129 -15.60 8.76 1.49
N LEU A 130 -15.88 8.10 2.61
CA LEU A 130 -14.85 7.52 3.47
C LEU A 130 -13.97 6.53 2.71
N LYS A 131 -14.57 5.60 1.95
CA LYS A 131 -13.84 4.57 1.23
C LYS A 131 -12.79 5.16 0.29
N ARG A 132 -13.20 6.09 -0.57
CA ARG A 132 -12.27 6.74 -1.51
C ARG A 132 -11.15 7.51 -0.78
N ARG A 133 -11.49 8.22 0.30
CA ARG A 133 -10.50 8.96 1.09
C ARG A 133 -9.55 8.05 1.85
N HIS A 134 -10.03 6.91 2.31
CA HIS A 134 -9.21 5.88 2.92
C HIS A 134 -8.18 5.36 1.89
N ASP A 135 -8.62 4.97 0.70
CA ASP A 135 -7.74 4.49 -0.37
C ASP A 135 -6.68 5.54 -0.77
N GLU A 136 -7.06 6.83 -0.86
CA GLU A 136 -6.12 7.93 -1.12
C GLU A 136 -5.04 8.06 -0.04
N VAL A 137 -5.42 7.96 1.24
CA VAL A 137 -4.46 8.09 2.36
C VAL A 137 -3.55 6.87 2.48
N VAL A 138 -4.03 5.68 2.15
CA VAL A 138 -3.17 4.47 2.05
C VAL A 138 -2.04 4.71 1.05
N VAL A 139 -2.35 5.26 -0.13
CA VAL A 139 -1.33 5.59 -1.14
C VAL A 139 -0.35 6.65 -0.62
N ASP A 140 -0.84 7.71 0.04
CA ASP A 140 0.03 8.73 0.63
C ASP A 140 0.98 8.14 1.68
N GLN A 141 0.49 7.25 2.53
CA GLN A 141 1.29 6.57 3.55
C GLN A 141 2.37 5.67 2.92
N GLN A 142 2.01 4.90 1.90
CA GLN A 142 2.98 4.08 1.15
C GLN A 142 4.08 4.96 0.55
N GLN A 143 3.74 6.08 -0.07
CA GLN A 143 4.71 7.02 -0.65
C GLN A 143 5.67 7.57 0.41
N ILE A 144 5.17 7.92 1.59
CA ILE A 144 6.01 8.39 2.70
C ILE A 144 6.98 7.29 3.16
N GLN A 145 6.54 6.03 3.23
CA GLN A 145 7.41 4.91 3.59
C GLN A 145 8.47 4.66 2.52
N ILE A 146 8.09 4.67 1.25
CA ILE A 146 9.02 4.54 0.13
C ILE A 146 10.12 5.61 0.18
N LEU A 147 9.74 6.87 0.40
CA LEU A 147 10.71 7.97 0.49
C LEU A 147 11.66 7.81 1.69
N LYS A 148 11.14 7.43 2.86
CA LYS A 148 11.96 7.14 4.04
C LYS A 148 12.95 6.00 3.75
N GLU A 149 12.50 4.95 3.09
CA GLU A 149 13.37 3.83 2.75
C GLU A 149 14.42 4.21 1.71
N LEU A 150 14.10 5.06 0.73
CA LEU A 150 15.11 5.58 -0.21
C LEU A 150 16.27 6.29 0.49
N GLU A 151 15.98 7.06 1.52
CA GLU A 151 16.97 7.81 2.30
C GLU A 151 17.68 6.96 3.36
N SER A 152 17.06 5.86 3.81
CA SER A 152 17.61 5.00 4.86
C SER A 152 18.87 4.27 4.40
N ASN A 153 19.76 3.97 5.35
CA ASN A 153 20.94 3.10 5.16
C ASN A 153 21.68 3.32 3.82
N ALA A 154 21.97 4.57 3.50
CA ALA A 154 22.63 4.95 2.23
C ALA A 154 23.99 4.25 2.06
N GLU A 155 24.78 4.15 3.14
CA GLU A 155 26.10 3.50 3.15
C GLU A 155 26.00 1.99 2.83
N GLY A 156 25.04 1.28 3.42
CA GLY A 156 24.83 -0.15 3.15
C GLY A 156 24.34 -0.43 1.74
N LYS A 157 23.54 0.48 1.16
CA LYS A 157 23.11 0.39 -0.24
C LYS A 157 24.29 0.61 -1.20
N GLU A 158 25.13 1.60 -0.91
CA GLU A 158 26.32 1.89 -1.71
C GLU A 158 27.36 0.78 -1.60
N ALA A 159 27.59 0.23 -0.41
CA ALA A 159 28.53 -0.89 -0.21
C ALA A 159 28.09 -2.12 -1.02
N TYR A 160 26.81 -2.48 -1.00
CA TYR A 160 26.28 -3.58 -1.79
C TYR A 160 26.39 -3.30 -3.31
N ALA A 161 26.06 -2.10 -3.74
CA ALA A 161 26.21 -1.71 -5.14
C ALA A 161 27.67 -1.73 -5.59
N GLN A 162 28.62 -1.38 -4.72
CA GLN A 162 30.05 -1.46 -5.00
C GLN A 162 30.49 -2.92 -5.18
N GLU A 163 30.04 -3.83 -4.32
CA GLU A 163 30.29 -5.27 -4.48
C GLU A 163 29.74 -5.77 -5.83
N MET A 164 28.55 -5.33 -6.24
CA MET A 164 27.97 -5.69 -7.53
C MET A 164 28.76 -5.12 -8.72
N ARG A 165 29.28 -3.89 -8.63
CA ARG A 165 30.15 -3.32 -9.67
C ARG A 165 31.44 -4.11 -9.85
N GLU A 166 32.02 -4.64 -8.76
CA GLU A 166 33.21 -5.48 -8.83
C GLU A 166 32.94 -6.83 -9.48
N LYS A 167 31.77 -7.42 -9.25
CA LYS A 167 31.34 -8.69 -9.86
C LYS A 167 30.84 -8.52 -11.31
N PHE A 168 30.21 -7.38 -11.62
CA PHE A 168 29.53 -7.12 -12.89
C PHE A 168 29.99 -5.76 -13.47
N PRO A 169 31.24 -5.64 -13.92
CA PRO A 169 31.85 -4.36 -14.28
C PRO A 169 31.23 -3.68 -15.53
N GLU A 170 30.63 -4.44 -16.43
CA GLU A 170 30.04 -3.93 -17.67
C GLU A 170 28.57 -3.50 -17.49
N ALA A 171 27.92 -3.90 -16.39
CA ALA A 171 26.48 -3.73 -16.21
C ALA A 171 26.03 -2.26 -16.30
N GLU A 172 26.75 -1.31 -15.66
CA GLU A 172 26.42 0.12 -15.76
C GLU A 172 26.67 0.69 -17.18
N GLY A 173 27.66 0.16 -17.88
CA GLY A 173 27.93 0.51 -19.29
C GLY A 173 26.76 0.06 -20.19
N ILE A 174 26.27 -1.15 -19.99
CA ILE A 174 25.15 -1.71 -20.72
C ILE A 174 23.86 -0.90 -20.46
N LEU A 175 23.58 -0.53 -19.20
CA LEU A 175 22.42 0.32 -18.87
C LEU A 175 22.47 1.66 -19.60
N LYS A 176 23.64 2.30 -19.66
CA LYS A 176 23.83 3.56 -20.41
C LYS A 176 23.61 3.38 -21.91
N GLU A 177 24.11 2.27 -22.47
CA GLU A 177 23.97 1.94 -23.89
C GLU A 177 22.52 1.77 -24.31
N ILE A 178 21.71 1.06 -23.51
CA ILE A 178 20.30 0.76 -23.83
C ILE A 178 19.37 1.93 -23.59
N LYS A 179 19.79 2.96 -22.86
CA LYS A 179 18.92 4.04 -22.34
C LYS A 179 18.02 4.66 -23.41
N SER A 180 18.59 5.10 -24.52
CA SER A 180 17.84 5.73 -25.61
C SER A 180 16.81 4.82 -26.29
N ARG A 181 16.99 3.51 -26.21
CA ARG A 181 16.08 2.53 -26.79
C ARG A 181 14.90 2.19 -25.89
N TYR A 182 15.15 2.19 -24.54
CA TYR A 182 14.17 1.69 -23.57
C TYR A 182 13.45 2.81 -22.81
N GLU A 183 13.99 4.02 -22.71
CA GLU A 183 13.25 5.14 -22.12
C GLU A 183 12.06 5.52 -22.98
N TYR A 184 10.93 5.76 -22.33
CA TYR A 184 9.67 6.11 -22.97
C TYR A 184 8.78 6.89 -21.99
N GLU A 185 7.97 7.79 -22.50
CA GLU A 185 7.01 8.53 -21.68
C GLU A 185 5.76 8.89 -22.48
N ASN A 186 4.64 9.00 -21.75
CA ASN A 186 3.41 9.61 -22.20
C ASN A 186 2.94 10.67 -21.16
N GLU A 187 1.68 11.10 -21.23
CA GLU A 187 1.16 12.13 -20.31
C GLU A 187 1.08 11.67 -18.86
N GLU A 188 0.93 10.37 -18.60
CA GLU A 188 0.67 9.80 -17.28
C GLU A 188 1.89 9.12 -16.67
N TYR A 189 2.69 8.43 -17.49
CA TYR A 189 3.76 7.55 -17.06
C TYR A 189 5.08 7.77 -17.80
N LYS A 190 6.17 7.37 -17.13
CA LYS A 190 7.51 7.43 -17.66
C LYS A 190 8.31 6.18 -17.32
N ILE A 191 9.02 5.62 -18.31
CA ILE A 191 10.03 4.58 -18.10
C ILE A 191 11.41 5.23 -18.04
N ILE A 192 12.16 4.89 -17.00
CA ILE A 192 13.53 5.33 -16.76
C ILE A 192 14.44 4.11 -16.71
N VAL A 193 15.54 4.17 -17.44
CA VAL A 193 16.65 3.20 -17.28
C VAL A 193 17.57 3.71 -16.18
N PRO A 194 17.89 2.91 -15.14
CA PRO A 194 18.82 3.32 -14.08
C PRO A 194 20.19 3.71 -14.66
N ASN A 195 20.83 4.69 -14.04
CA ASN A 195 22.17 5.11 -14.47
C ASN A 195 23.28 4.26 -13.82
N THR A 196 23.00 3.76 -12.61
CA THR A 196 23.96 3.06 -11.77
C THR A 196 23.33 1.83 -11.10
N LEU A 197 24.16 0.90 -10.64
CA LEU A 197 23.65 -0.26 -9.90
C LEU A 197 23.08 0.14 -8.53
N VAL A 198 23.55 1.24 -7.93
CA VAL A 198 22.99 1.74 -6.68
C VAL A 198 21.52 2.22 -6.86
N ASP A 199 21.16 2.71 -8.05
CA ASP A 199 19.76 3.08 -8.33
C ASP A 199 18.85 1.84 -8.25
N ILE A 200 19.31 0.70 -8.78
CA ILE A 200 18.57 -0.57 -8.71
C ILE A 200 18.44 -1.05 -7.26
N VAL A 201 19.53 -0.96 -6.48
CA VAL A 201 19.53 -1.35 -5.05
C VAL A 201 18.56 -0.48 -4.26
N LYS A 202 18.60 0.83 -4.46
CA LYS A 202 17.70 1.78 -3.79
C LYS A 202 16.23 1.51 -4.14
N GLU A 203 15.96 1.33 -5.42
CA GLU A 203 14.61 1.06 -5.93
C GLU A 203 14.03 -0.23 -5.33
N GLY A 204 14.77 -1.34 -5.46
CA GLY A 204 14.31 -2.63 -4.98
C GLY A 204 14.11 -2.68 -3.47
N ARG A 205 14.97 -2.00 -2.69
CA ARG A 205 14.77 -1.88 -1.23
C ARG A 205 13.60 -0.99 -0.87
N ALA A 206 13.42 0.14 -1.58
CA ALA A 206 12.30 1.04 -1.33
C ALA A 206 10.95 0.40 -1.63
N LEU A 207 10.87 -0.45 -2.65
CA LEU A 207 9.68 -1.21 -3.01
C LEU A 207 9.56 -2.57 -2.31
N HIS A 208 10.55 -2.94 -1.46
CA HIS A 208 10.57 -4.21 -0.71
C HIS A 208 10.51 -5.46 -1.58
N HIS A 209 11.20 -5.46 -2.72
CA HIS A 209 11.33 -6.65 -3.57
C HIS A 209 12.78 -7.03 -3.89
N CYS A 210 12.99 -8.20 -4.49
CA CYS A 210 14.28 -8.84 -4.60
C CYS A 210 15.28 -8.16 -5.55
N ALA A 211 14.87 -7.23 -6.42
CA ALA A 211 15.78 -6.51 -7.31
C ALA A 211 16.87 -5.71 -6.56
N GLY A 212 16.61 -5.28 -5.32
CA GLY A 212 17.56 -4.57 -4.47
C GLY A 212 18.52 -5.45 -3.66
N SER A 213 18.43 -6.78 -3.77
CA SER A 213 19.17 -7.72 -2.89
C SER A 213 19.64 -9.01 -3.57
N SER A 214 19.25 -9.28 -4.81
CA SER A 214 19.61 -10.50 -5.53
C SER A 214 20.61 -10.24 -6.64
N GLU A 215 21.77 -10.88 -6.58
CA GLU A 215 22.83 -10.80 -7.61
C GLU A 215 22.34 -11.22 -9.00
N ARG A 216 21.32 -12.06 -9.08
CA ARG A 216 20.77 -12.58 -10.32
C ARG A 216 20.39 -11.49 -11.33
N TYR A 217 19.89 -10.35 -10.86
CA TYR A 217 19.49 -9.26 -11.75
C TYR A 217 20.70 -8.57 -12.37
N PHE A 218 21.78 -8.41 -11.63
CA PHE A 218 23.02 -7.81 -12.12
C PHE A 218 23.74 -8.74 -13.09
N ASP A 219 23.80 -10.05 -12.81
CA ASP A 219 24.31 -11.08 -13.72
C ASP A 219 23.56 -11.09 -15.06
N ARG A 220 22.22 -10.97 -15.01
CA ARG A 220 21.41 -10.91 -16.22
C ARG A 220 21.61 -9.62 -17.02
N ILE A 221 21.88 -8.50 -16.38
CA ILE A 221 22.26 -7.26 -17.06
C ILE A 221 23.62 -7.45 -17.74
N GLU A 222 24.61 -7.94 -17.02
CA GLU A 222 25.96 -8.19 -17.52
C GLU A 222 25.96 -9.13 -18.74
N SER A 223 25.18 -10.20 -18.65
CA SER A 223 25.03 -11.18 -19.74
C SER A 223 24.05 -10.73 -20.84
N ARG A 224 23.50 -9.51 -20.76
CA ARG A 224 22.48 -8.97 -21.68
C ARG A 224 21.26 -9.89 -21.84
N GLU A 225 20.94 -10.63 -20.80
CA GLU A 225 19.75 -11.49 -20.77
C GLU A 225 18.47 -10.70 -20.48
N THR A 226 18.50 -9.83 -19.46
CA THR A 226 17.44 -8.90 -19.15
C THR A 226 17.99 -7.57 -18.64
N TYR A 227 17.16 -6.55 -18.68
CA TYR A 227 17.45 -5.23 -18.16
C TYR A 227 16.41 -4.84 -17.10
N ILE A 228 16.83 -3.97 -16.16
CA ILE A 228 15.92 -3.39 -15.18
C ILE A 228 15.57 -1.97 -15.62
N CYS A 229 14.27 -1.67 -15.61
CA CYS A 229 13.72 -0.35 -15.87
C CYS A 229 12.77 0.05 -14.75
N PHE A 230 12.60 1.34 -14.53
CA PHE A 230 11.69 1.90 -13.53
C PHE A 230 10.52 2.59 -14.19
N LEU A 231 9.31 2.24 -13.80
CA LEU A 231 8.13 2.99 -14.18
C LEU A 231 7.85 4.07 -13.11
N ARG A 232 7.58 5.26 -13.54
CA ARG A 232 7.23 6.43 -12.72
C ARG A 232 5.90 7.03 -13.17
N ARG A 233 5.17 7.62 -12.23
CA ARG A 233 4.06 8.52 -12.55
C ARG A 233 4.62 9.89 -12.90
N GLN A 234 4.12 10.55 -13.96
CA GLN A 234 4.56 11.90 -14.34
C GLN A 234 4.34 12.92 -13.23
N GLY A 235 3.24 12.81 -12.47
CA GLY A 235 2.95 13.66 -11.32
C GLY A 235 3.86 13.47 -10.10
N ALA A 236 4.65 12.37 -10.05
CA ALA A 236 5.55 12.04 -8.94
C ALA A 236 6.81 11.30 -9.42
N PRO A 237 7.64 11.90 -10.29
CA PRO A 237 8.74 11.21 -10.97
C PRO A 237 9.88 10.78 -10.03
N GLY A 238 9.97 11.37 -8.85
CA GLY A 238 10.96 11.03 -7.83
C GLY A 238 10.55 9.85 -6.92
N ILE A 239 9.31 9.36 -7.04
CA ILE A 239 8.79 8.29 -6.19
C ILE A 239 8.80 6.97 -6.96
N PRO A 240 9.48 5.91 -6.46
CA PRO A 240 9.37 4.55 -7.00
C PRO A 240 7.93 4.10 -7.15
N PHE A 241 7.61 3.48 -8.29
CA PHE A 241 6.26 3.00 -8.55
C PHE A 241 6.25 1.54 -8.99
N TYR A 242 6.92 1.19 -10.09
CA TYR A 242 7.14 -0.20 -10.50
C TYR A 242 8.59 -0.42 -10.93
N THR A 243 9.14 -1.57 -10.59
CA THR A 243 10.36 -2.10 -11.19
C THR A 243 9.98 -3.14 -12.24
N ILE A 244 10.58 -3.06 -13.40
CA ILE A 244 10.29 -3.90 -14.56
C ILE A 244 11.54 -4.63 -14.98
N GLU A 245 11.46 -5.96 -15.13
CA GLU A 245 12.49 -6.78 -15.78
C GLU A 245 12.08 -7.04 -17.21
N VAL A 246 12.88 -6.57 -18.17
CA VAL A 246 12.58 -6.62 -19.62
C VAL A 246 13.72 -7.27 -20.40
N GLU A 247 13.36 -8.13 -21.37
CA GLU A 247 14.31 -8.74 -22.29
C GLU A 247 14.75 -7.77 -23.41
N PRO A 248 15.87 -8.01 -24.10
CA PRO A 248 16.34 -7.19 -25.24
C PRO A 248 15.28 -6.97 -26.32
N GLY A 249 14.35 -7.91 -26.51
CA GLY A 249 13.25 -7.81 -27.47
C GLY A 249 12.02 -7.04 -26.98
N GLY A 250 12.02 -6.54 -25.74
CA GLY A 250 10.89 -5.85 -25.15
C GLY A 250 9.88 -6.77 -24.45
N THR A 251 10.12 -8.07 -24.39
CA THR A 251 9.32 -8.99 -23.57
C THR A 251 9.53 -8.70 -22.09
N ILE A 252 8.47 -8.48 -21.35
CA ILE A 252 8.52 -8.19 -19.90
C ILE A 252 8.40 -9.50 -19.16
N ARG A 253 9.40 -9.81 -18.30
CA ARG A 253 9.39 -11.00 -17.44
C ARG A 253 8.65 -10.77 -16.16
N GLN A 254 8.85 -9.59 -15.56
CA GLN A 254 8.25 -9.19 -14.28
C GLN A 254 7.98 -7.69 -14.25
N HIS A 255 6.93 -7.30 -13.53
CA HIS A 255 6.65 -5.92 -13.20
C HIS A 255 6.01 -5.89 -11.81
N ARG A 256 6.71 -5.28 -10.84
CA ARG A 256 6.31 -5.31 -9.43
C ARG A 256 6.40 -3.93 -8.80
N SER A 257 5.41 -3.61 -7.96
CA SER A 257 5.35 -2.40 -7.16
C SER A 257 5.68 -2.71 -5.68
N TYR A 258 5.26 -1.85 -4.77
CA TYR A 258 5.52 -1.95 -3.34
C TYR A 258 4.99 -3.26 -2.75
N TYR A 259 5.87 -4.04 -2.08
CA TYR A 259 5.57 -5.38 -1.55
C TYR A 259 4.99 -6.36 -2.59
N ASP A 260 5.47 -6.28 -3.83
CA ASP A 260 4.99 -7.09 -4.95
C ASP A 260 3.51 -6.88 -5.30
N GLU A 261 2.88 -5.77 -4.84
CA GLU A 261 1.55 -5.37 -5.24
C GLU A 261 1.50 -4.87 -6.70
N GLU A 262 0.30 -4.77 -7.25
CA GLU A 262 0.08 -4.33 -8.63
C GLU A 262 -1.00 -3.22 -8.72
N PRO A 263 -0.77 -2.05 -8.11
CA PRO A 263 -1.77 -0.98 -8.09
C PRO A 263 -2.02 -0.41 -9.50
N GLY A 264 -3.27 -0.42 -9.94
CA GLY A 264 -3.67 0.11 -11.25
C GLY A 264 -3.23 -0.77 -12.43
N ILE A 265 -3.09 -2.08 -12.24
CA ILE A 265 -2.50 -3.03 -13.19
C ILE A 265 -3.09 -2.96 -14.60
N GLU A 266 -4.39 -2.75 -14.73
CA GLU A 266 -5.05 -2.68 -16.05
C GLU A 266 -4.53 -1.51 -16.90
N GLU A 267 -4.41 -0.33 -16.29
CA GLU A 267 -3.85 0.86 -16.94
C GLU A 267 -2.36 0.69 -17.23
N ILE A 268 -1.63 0.13 -16.26
CA ILE A 268 -0.20 -0.14 -16.39
C ILE A 268 0.06 -1.10 -17.56
N ARG A 269 -0.71 -2.16 -17.71
CA ARG A 269 -0.56 -3.10 -18.84
C ARG A 269 -0.82 -2.43 -20.19
N VAL A 270 -1.74 -1.49 -20.27
CA VAL A 270 -1.96 -0.71 -21.49
C VAL A 270 -0.71 0.10 -21.83
N PHE A 271 -0.19 0.84 -20.86
CA PHE A 271 1.04 1.63 -21.02
C PHE A 271 2.26 0.76 -21.38
N LEU A 272 2.42 -0.39 -20.72
CA LEU A 272 3.52 -1.32 -21.00
C LEU A 272 3.46 -1.88 -22.44
N LYS A 273 2.28 -2.12 -22.98
CA LYS A 273 2.11 -2.51 -24.41
C LYS A 273 2.50 -1.37 -25.37
N GLU A 274 2.20 -0.14 -25.05
CA GLU A 274 2.66 1.03 -25.82
C GLU A 274 4.19 1.14 -25.78
N TRP A 275 4.77 0.97 -24.61
CA TRP A 275 6.21 0.95 -24.42
C TRP A 275 6.88 -0.19 -25.23
N GLN A 276 6.35 -1.39 -25.19
CA GLN A 276 6.86 -2.51 -25.99
C GLN A 276 6.88 -2.17 -27.51
N LYS A 277 5.82 -1.54 -28.01
CA LYS A 277 5.76 -1.07 -29.41
C LYS A 277 6.83 -0.02 -29.71
N ALA A 278 7.11 0.89 -28.75
CA ALA A 278 8.15 1.89 -28.89
C ALA A 278 9.55 1.27 -28.92
N ILE A 279 9.84 0.29 -28.03
CA ILE A 279 11.09 -0.47 -28.04
C ILE A 279 11.30 -1.13 -29.39
N ARG A 280 10.32 -1.87 -29.92
CA ARG A 280 10.43 -2.59 -31.21
C ARG A 280 10.89 -1.70 -32.36
N LYS A 281 10.41 -0.47 -32.41
CA LYS A 281 10.81 0.51 -33.45
C LYS A 281 12.26 0.96 -33.34
N ARG A 282 12.90 0.77 -32.17
CA ARG A 282 14.26 1.23 -31.85
C ARG A 282 15.27 0.09 -31.75
N LEU A 283 14.85 -1.19 -31.88
CA LEU A 283 15.73 -2.33 -31.76
C LEU A 283 16.77 -2.36 -32.87
N THR A 284 18.01 -2.59 -32.47
CA THR A 284 19.13 -2.88 -33.37
C THR A 284 19.11 -4.35 -33.82
N GLU A 285 19.94 -4.72 -34.80
CA GLU A 285 20.16 -6.11 -35.16
C GLU A 285 20.73 -6.95 -34.04
N GLU A 286 21.59 -6.33 -33.23
CA GLU A 286 22.16 -6.92 -32.03
C GLU A 286 21.09 -7.25 -30.98
N ASP A 287 20.19 -6.28 -30.69
CA ASP A 287 19.07 -6.49 -29.76
C ASP A 287 18.18 -7.67 -30.23
N ARG A 288 17.96 -7.82 -31.52
CA ARG A 288 17.17 -8.94 -32.09
C ARG A 288 17.86 -10.30 -31.89
N LYS A 289 19.19 -10.34 -31.99
CA LYS A 289 19.97 -11.56 -31.71
C LYS A 289 19.92 -11.89 -30.21
N LEU A 290 20.14 -10.90 -29.37
CA LEU A 290 20.07 -11.04 -27.90
C LEU A 290 18.66 -11.47 -27.44
N ALA A 291 17.60 -10.95 -28.06
CA ALA A 291 16.22 -11.36 -27.78
C ALA A 291 15.99 -12.86 -28.00
N LYS A 292 16.54 -13.43 -29.08
CA LYS A 292 16.44 -14.86 -29.35
C LYS A 292 17.18 -15.69 -28.30
N ILE A 293 18.36 -15.24 -27.88
CA ILE A 293 19.17 -15.91 -26.84
C ILE A 293 18.43 -15.84 -25.50
N SER A 294 17.90 -14.66 -25.13
CA SER A 294 17.15 -14.46 -23.89
C SER A 294 15.88 -15.31 -23.84
N LYS A 295 15.14 -15.44 -24.95
CA LYS A 295 13.98 -16.33 -25.07
C LYS A 295 14.35 -17.79 -24.77
N VAL A 296 15.43 -18.30 -25.36
CA VAL A 296 15.89 -19.68 -25.11
C VAL A 296 16.29 -19.89 -23.64
N LYS A 297 17.00 -18.94 -23.03
CA LYS A 297 17.34 -19.01 -21.61
C LYS A 297 16.09 -18.98 -20.71
N ARG A 298 15.11 -18.14 -21.02
CA ARG A 298 13.83 -18.08 -20.30
C ARG A 298 13.09 -19.42 -20.38
N GLU A 299 12.99 -20.00 -21.58
CA GLU A 299 12.30 -21.28 -21.78
C GLU A 299 12.99 -22.40 -21.00
N ALA A 300 14.33 -22.41 -20.96
CA ALA A 300 15.12 -23.36 -20.16
C ALA A 300 14.85 -23.17 -18.65
N ASN A 301 14.84 -21.95 -18.15
CA ASN A 301 14.53 -21.64 -16.74
C ASN A 301 13.11 -22.08 -16.37
N ILE A 302 12.14 -21.87 -17.24
CA ILE A 302 10.75 -22.31 -17.01
C ILE A 302 10.67 -23.84 -16.99
N ALA A 303 11.38 -24.53 -17.88
CA ALA A 303 11.44 -25.99 -17.91
C ALA A 303 12.04 -26.55 -16.60
N GLU A 304 13.13 -25.96 -16.10
CA GLU A 304 13.74 -26.34 -14.82
C GLU A 304 12.79 -26.12 -13.63
N LEU A 305 12.06 -25.00 -13.60
CA LEU A 305 11.07 -24.72 -12.55
C LEU A 305 9.91 -25.71 -12.58
N LYS A 306 9.48 -26.14 -13.78
CA LYS A 306 8.45 -27.18 -13.94
C LYS A 306 8.95 -28.54 -13.44
N GLU A 307 10.19 -28.92 -13.78
CA GLU A 307 10.80 -30.16 -13.31
C GLU A 307 10.93 -30.21 -11.79
N LYS A 308 11.27 -29.05 -11.16
CA LYS A 308 11.35 -28.90 -9.72
C LYS A 308 9.99 -28.74 -9.02
N ASN A 309 8.87 -28.80 -9.75
CA ASN A 309 7.52 -28.58 -9.25
C ASN A 309 7.34 -27.25 -8.47
N ASN A 310 8.05 -26.19 -8.87
CA ASN A 310 7.96 -24.89 -8.23
C ASN A 310 6.74 -24.09 -8.75
N THR A 311 5.53 -24.61 -8.44
CA THR A 311 4.27 -24.07 -8.93
C THR A 311 4.01 -22.62 -8.54
N ARG A 312 4.42 -22.23 -7.32
CA ARG A 312 4.24 -20.85 -6.82
C ARG A 312 5.01 -19.84 -7.68
N VAL A 313 6.28 -20.12 -7.99
CA VAL A 313 7.10 -19.23 -8.82
C VAL A 313 6.58 -19.20 -10.26
N LEU A 314 6.18 -20.36 -10.80
CA LEU A 314 5.63 -20.43 -12.14
C LEU A 314 4.32 -19.63 -12.29
N GLN A 315 3.45 -19.68 -11.30
CA GLN A 315 2.20 -18.91 -11.30
C GLN A 315 2.49 -17.40 -11.26
N GLY A 316 3.35 -16.93 -10.36
CA GLY A 316 3.73 -15.52 -10.29
C GLY A 316 4.38 -15.02 -11.58
N LEU A 317 5.26 -15.82 -12.19
CA LEU A 317 5.86 -15.48 -13.49
C LEU A 317 4.83 -15.42 -14.64
N ALA A 318 3.82 -16.26 -14.60
CA ALA A 318 2.77 -16.27 -15.63
C ALA A 318 1.85 -15.03 -15.53
N GLU A 319 1.58 -14.57 -14.30
CA GLU A 319 0.77 -13.37 -14.06
C GLU A 319 1.48 -12.08 -14.52
N ASP A 320 2.80 -12.02 -14.35
CA ASP A 320 3.61 -10.85 -14.71
C ASP A 320 4.02 -10.79 -16.18
N PHE A 321 4.03 -11.93 -16.84
CA PHE A 321 4.61 -12.06 -18.15
C PHE A 321 3.79 -11.33 -19.22
N LEU A 322 4.44 -10.41 -19.94
CA LEU A 322 3.88 -9.73 -21.11
C LEU A 322 4.81 -9.97 -22.31
N GLU A 323 4.41 -10.89 -23.17
CA GLU A 323 5.15 -11.18 -24.40
C GLU A 323 5.10 -9.98 -25.34
N ALA A 324 6.26 -9.60 -25.90
CA ALA A 324 6.27 -8.70 -27.03
C ALA A 324 5.71 -9.46 -28.26
N GLU A 325 4.89 -8.79 -29.08
CA GLU A 325 4.44 -9.36 -30.35
C GLU A 325 5.65 -9.87 -31.13
N GLU A 326 5.53 -11.03 -31.80
CA GLU A 326 6.63 -11.62 -32.57
C GLU A 326 7.21 -10.61 -33.56
N LEU A 327 8.53 -10.54 -33.60
CA LEU A 327 9.25 -9.79 -34.62
C LEU A 327 9.02 -10.53 -35.91
N GLU A 328 8.14 -10.03 -36.80
CA GLU A 328 8.01 -10.56 -38.13
C GLU A 328 9.41 -10.69 -38.74
N ALA A 329 9.69 -11.86 -39.25
CA ALA A 329 10.93 -12.13 -39.96
C ALA A 329 10.93 -11.25 -41.21
N VAL A 330 11.80 -10.22 -41.23
CA VAL A 330 12.13 -9.46 -42.43
C VAL A 330 13.14 -10.23 -43.25
#